data_9538e9a05ecb864cf97e406c4bdd46d8
#
_entry.id   9538e9a05ecb864cf97e406c4bdd46d8
#
_cell.length_a   1.000
_cell.length_b   1.000
_cell.length_c   1.000
_cell.angle_alpha   90.00
_cell.angle_beta   90.00
_cell.angle_gamma   90.00
#
_symmetry.space_group_name_H-M   'P 1'
#
loop_
_entity.id
_entity.type
_entity.pdbx_description
1 polymer ?
#
loop_
_entity_poly.entity_id
_entity_poly.type
_entity_poly.pdbx_seq_one_letter_code
_entity_poly.pdbx_strand_id
1 'polypeptide(L)'
;AGLDDHRKACDDSIDRVFVWNGYSKLFVGMIKYVEDLHNVENDARVGMVRVVLLIEDSVRYYSRYLPLLYSVVMKQTQQLVEEERSIETYKILRMRGRPKVLLATSYEEAMALYERFEPYILTVISDVRFQNGGREDAEAGFRFLSMARERKPDLPVLIQSSESENREKAYALGASFADKNTNTLGYELTQFFQAQLGFGPFVFRNQDGGELAGARNMDEFERHMRNVPAETLLYHAERNHFSAWLMARGEIRFARIIRNYMPEDFASPAELRDFLCRALDDLRRGKSKGLIPATGSISGDRGLARLGGGSVGGKGRGLAFIKSLIDNLAFPKIQNGMDIRLPFTAFIGIDEFERFMDQHQLWGFAWYAAPADEVRKAFLARPLDPELVGRLRTFLALTDKPLAVRSSGLFEDMLMVPFSGVYDNRSEERRVGKECRSRW
;
A
#
# COMPACT_ATOMS: atom_id res chain seq x y z
N ALA A 1 41.11 -11.81 -9.92
CA ALA A 1 41.95 -10.62 -10.13
C ALA A 1 41.50 -9.99 -11.46
N GLY A 2 40.80 -8.89 -11.43
CA GLY A 2 40.39 -8.17 -12.65
C GLY A 2 39.16 -7.25 -12.49
N LEU A 3 38.14 -7.65 -11.73
CA LEU A 3 36.96 -6.82 -11.53
C LEU A 3 37.18 -5.71 -10.49
N ASP A 4 38.01 -5.96 -9.46
CA ASP A 4 38.30 -4.96 -8.44
C ASP A 4 39.31 -3.90 -8.91
N ASP A 5 40.23 -4.27 -9.84
CA ASP A 5 41.17 -3.32 -10.44
C ASP A 5 40.45 -2.35 -11.43
N HIS A 6 39.43 -2.81 -12.13
CA HIS A 6 38.59 -1.93 -12.95
C HIS A 6 37.71 -0.98 -12.13
N ARG A 7 37.36 -1.36 -10.91
CA ARG A 7 36.57 -0.51 -9.99
C ARG A 7 37.39 0.69 -9.49
N LYS A 8 38.74 0.53 -9.32
CA LYS A 8 39.63 1.62 -8.91
C LYS A 8 39.98 2.59 -10.04
N ALA A 9 39.77 2.18 -11.29
CA ALA A 9 40.07 2.99 -12.48
C ALA A 9 38.82 3.66 -13.07
N CYS A 10 37.64 3.32 -12.63
CA CYS A 10 36.39 3.94 -13.08
C CYS A 10 36.02 5.08 -12.15
N ASP A 11 36.01 6.24 -12.76
CA ASP A 11 35.54 7.54 -12.35
C ASP A 11 34.30 7.49 -11.42
N ASP A 12 34.15 8.51 -10.54
CA ASP A 12 33.02 8.77 -9.63
C ASP A 12 31.62 8.75 -10.30
N SER A 13 31.58 8.51 -11.61
CA SER A 13 30.37 8.42 -12.44
C SER A 13 29.66 7.05 -12.46
N ILE A 14 30.21 6.01 -11.80
CA ILE A 14 29.61 4.68 -11.76
C ILE A 14 29.07 4.36 -10.38
N ASP A 15 27.73 4.34 -10.24
CA ASP A 15 27.07 4.03 -8.97
C ASP A 15 27.27 2.59 -8.51
N ARG A 16 27.07 1.62 -9.40
CA ARG A 16 27.19 0.18 -9.06
C ARG A 16 27.54 -0.66 -10.29
N VAL A 17 28.26 -1.74 -10.06
CA VAL A 17 28.61 -2.75 -11.08
C VAL A 17 27.80 -4.02 -10.83
N PHE A 18 27.29 -4.66 -11.86
CA PHE A 18 26.56 -5.92 -11.76
C PHE A 18 27.16 -6.99 -12.65
N VAL A 19 27.16 -8.24 -12.19
CA VAL A 19 27.64 -9.39 -12.97
C VAL A 19 26.45 -10.04 -13.67
N TRP A 20 26.52 -10.09 -15.00
CA TRP A 20 25.55 -10.80 -15.83
C TRP A 20 25.79 -12.31 -15.77
N ASN A 21 24.79 -13.05 -15.37
CA ASN A 21 24.79 -14.50 -15.22
C ASN A 21 23.78 -15.21 -16.14
N GLY A 22 23.29 -14.54 -17.19
CA GLY A 22 22.27 -15.06 -18.12
C GLY A 22 20.83 -14.90 -17.64
N TYR A 23 20.60 -14.32 -16.45
CA TYR A 23 19.28 -14.22 -15.85
C TYR A 23 18.64 -12.84 -16.09
N SER A 24 17.62 -12.78 -16.94
CA SER A 24 16.99 -11.51 -17.35
C SER A 24 16.40 -10.66 -16.21
N LYS A 25 16.01 -11.28 -15.10
CA LYS A 25 15.53 -10.54 -13.92
C LYS A 25 16.58 -9.62 -13.28
N LEU A 26 17.86 -9.79 -13.63
CA LEU A 26 18.91 -8.86 -13.21
C LEU A 26 18.58 -7.43 -13.64
N PHE A 27 18.12 -7.24 -14.88
CA PHE A 27 17.75 -5.91 -15.37
C PHE A 27 16.61 -5.28 -14.57
N VAL A 28 15.62 -6.10 -14.18
CA VAL A 28 14.55 -5.61 -13.28
C VAL A 28 15.13 -5.20 -11.93
N GLY A 29 16.06 -6.00 -11.39
CA GLY A 29 16.76 -5.69 -10.13
C GLY A 29 17.55 -4.37 -10.22
N MET A 30 18.28 -4.16 -11.31
CA MET A 30 19.03 -2.92 -11.56
C MET A 30 18.13 -1.69 -11.66
N ILE A 31 17.06 -1.76 -12.48
CA ILE A 31 16.09 -0.67 -12.65
C ILE A 31 15.44 -0.33 -11.31
N LYS A 32 14.99 -1.35 -10.58
CA LYS A 32 14.35 -1.13 -9.27
C LYS A 32 15.29 -0.62 -8.20
N TYR A 33 16.56 -1.01 -8.24
CA TYR A 33 17.59 -0.48 -7.36
C TYR A 33 17.81 1.02 -7.59
N VAL A 34 17.97 1.44 -8.85
CA VAL A 34 18.13 2.87 -9.21
C VAL A 34 16.88 3.66 -8.85
N GLU A 35 15.69 3.11 -9.14
CA GLU A 35 14.40 3.70 -8.77
C GLU A 35 14.32 3.92 -7.24
N ASP A 36 14.70 2.92 -6.45
CA ASP A 36 14.66 3.01 -4.99
C ASP A 36 15.67 4.02 -4.45
N LEU A 37 16.89 4.02 -4.98
CA LEU A 37 17.93 4.96 -4.58
C LEU A 37 17.49 6.43 -4.75
N HIS A 38 16.85 6.74 -5.88
CA HIS A 38 16.39 8.10 -6.16
C HIS A 38 15.12 8.52 -5.40
N ASN A 39 14.23 7.56 -5.11
CA ASN A 39 12.92 7.90 -4.55
C ASN A 39 12.83 7.65 -3.03
N VAL A 40 13.76 6.92 -2.42
CA VAL A 40 13.64 6.48 -1.01
C VAL A 40 13.46 7.64 -0.04
N GLU A 41 14.13 8.76 -0.26
CA GLU A 41 14.06 9.92 0.64
C GLU A 41 12.63 10.47 0.71
N ASN A 42 12.05 10.74 -0.45
CA ASN A 42 10.67 11.22 -0.55
C ASN A 42 9.68 10.17 -0.06
N ASP A 43 9.82 8.93 -0.52
CA ASP A 43 8.88 7.86 -0.24
C ASP A 43 8.89 7.46 1.23
N ALA A 44 10.06 7.44 1.88
CA ALA A 44 10.16 7.16 3.30
C ALA A 44 9.59 8.31 4.15
N ARG A 45 9.95 9.56 3.86
CA ARG A 45 9.55 10.71 4.71
C ARG A 45 8.09 11.11 4.51
N VAL A 46 7.62 11.16 3.26
CA VAL A 46 6.25 11.57 2.92
C VAL A 46 5.29 10.38 2.94
N GLY A 47 5.67 9.29 2.25
CA GLY A 47 4.86 8.09 2.12
C GLY A 47 4.97 7.11 3.29
N MET A 48 5.92 7.35 4.22
CA MET A 48 6.26 6.43 5.31
C MET A 48 6.63 5.02 4.82
N VAL A 49 7.13 4.92 3.59
CA VAL A 49 7.51 3.66 2.97
C VAL A 49 8.68 3.05 3.74
N ARG A 50 8.65 1.75 3.91
CA ARG A 50 9.64 1.01 4.67
C ARG A 50 10.88 0.70 3.84
N VAL A 51 12.01 0.52 4.53
CA VAL A 51 13.31 0.27 3.92
C VAL A 51 13.85 -1.10 4.35
N VAL A 52 14.26 -1.88 3.39
CA VAL A 52 15.06 -3.11 3.57
C VAL A 52 16.51 -2.71 3.32
N LEU A 53 17.37 -2.80 4.33
CA LEU A 53 18.79 -2.57 4.20
C LEU A 53 19.49 -3.89 3.90
N LEU A 54 20.06 -4.01 2.70
CA LEU A 54 20.90 -5.13 2.29
C LEU A 54 22.37 -4.73 2.43
N ILE A 55 23.14 -5.50 3.21
CA ILE A 55 24.58 -5.31 3.38
C ILE A 55 25.32 -6.46 2.73
N GLU A 56 26.01 -6.19 1.63
CA GLU A 56 26.71 -7.19 0.83
C GLU A 56 27.75 -6.51 -0.05
N ASP A 57 29.04 -6.81 0.12
CA ASP A 57 30.12 -6.18 -0.63
C ASP A 57 30.48 -6.95 -1.92
N SER A 58 30.14 -8.24 -1.99
CA SER A 58 30.43 -9.07 -3.16
C SER A 58 29.51 -8.76 -4.32
N VAL A 59 30.08 -8.25 -5.43
CA VAL A 59 29.38 -7.98 -6.69
C VAL A 59 28.61 -9.20 -7.18
N ARG A 60 29.19 -10.39 -7.04
CA ARG A 60 28.58 -11.65 -7.46
C ARG A 60 27.33 -11.94 -6.65
N TYR A 61 27.37 -11.74 -5.33
CA TYR A 61 26.25 -12.07 -4.46
C TYR A 61 25.14 -11.02 -4.58
N TYR A 62 25.42 -9.73 -4.49
CA TYR A 62 24.33 -8.75 -4.60
C TYR A 62 23.69 -8.73 -5.99
N SER A 63 24.44 -9.06 -7.06
CA SER A 63 23.86 -9.23 -8.40
C SER A 63 22.85 -10.39 -8.47
N ARG A 64 23.00 -11.41 -7.61
CA ARG A 64 22.06 -12.52 -7.47
C ARG A 64 20.91 -12.17 -6.51
N TYR A 65 21.20 -11.48 -5.41
CA TYR A 65 20.24 -11.20 -4.35
C TYR A 65 19.21 -10.14 -4.73
N LEU A 66 19.64 -9.03 -5.30
CA LEU A 66 18.73 -7.93 -5.62
C LEU A 66 17.55 -8.37 -6.47
N PRO A 67 17.73 -9.13 -7.59
CA PRO A 67 16.60 -9.61 -8.37
C PRO A 67 15.67 -10.55 -7.59
N LEU A 68 16.22 -11.40 -6.72
CA LEU A 68 15.44 -12.29 -5.86
C LEU A 68 14.65 -11.49 -4.83
N LEU A 69 15.32 -10.58 -4.13
CA LEU A 69 14.72 -9.74 -3.11
C LEU A 69 13.59 -8.87 -3.69
N TYR A 70 13.82 -8.23 -4.84
CA TYR A 70 12.76 -7.49 -5.54
C TYR A 70 11.60 -8.39 -5.97
N SER A 71 11.88 -9.60 -6.45
CA SER A 71 10.83 -10.57 -6.80
C SER A 71 9.99 -10.92 -5.58
N VAL A 72 10.61 -11.15 -4.40
CA VAL A 72 9.92 -11.44 -3.15
C VAL A 72 9.10 -10.23 -2.70
N VAL A 73 9.72 -9.05 -2.59
CA VAL A 73 9.05 -7.80 -2.16
C VAL A 73 7.83 -7.49 -3.04
N MET A 74 7.99 -7.57 -4.35
CA MET A 74 6.90 -7.28 -5.29
C MET A 74 5.77 -8.30 -5.17
N LYS A 75 6.11 -9.61 -5.13
CA LYS A 75 5.11 -10.67 -4.99
C LYS A 75 4.35 -10.57 -3.67
N GLN A 76 5.04 -10.36 -2.56
CA GLN A 76 4.40 -10.23 -1.25
C GLN A 76 3.53 -8.97 -1.19
N THR A 77 4.00 -7.84 -1.73
CA THR A 77 3.19 -6.62 -1.80
C THR A 77 1.94 -6.81 -2.67
N GLN A 78 2.06 -7.50 -3.81
CA GLN A 78 0.94 -7.81 -4.68
C GLN A 78 -0.09 -8.70 -3.99
N GLN A 79 0.34 -9.73 -3.28
CA GLN A 79 -0.55 -10.61 -2.51
C GLN A 79 -1.36 -9.83 -1.47
N LEU A 80 -0.70 -8.94 -0.70
CA LEU A 80 -1.39 -8.08 0.26
C LEU A 80 -2.41 -7.13 -0.38
N VAL A 81 -2.13 -6.66 -1.59
CA VAL A 81 -3.03 -5.80 -2.36
C VAL A 81 -4.25 -6.57 -2.86
N GLU A 82 -4.07 -7.84 -3.27
CA GLU A 82 -5.14 -8.70 -3.76
C GLU A 82 -6.07 -9.18 -2.62
N GLU A 83 -5.52 -9.40 -1.42
CA GLU A 83 -6.29 -9.77 -0.23
C GLU A 83 -7.27 -8.67 0.23
N GLU A 84 -7.01 -7.43 -0.15
CA GLU A 84 -7.90 -6.32 0.18
C GLU A 84 -8.92 -6.06 -0.94
N ARG A 85 -10.21 -6.03 -0.57
CA ARG A 85 -11.32 -5.58 -1.44
C ARG A 85 -11.28 -4.07 -1.66
N SER A 86 -10.14 -3.54 -2.08
CA SER A 86 -9.94 -2.11 -2.23
C SER A 86 -10.05 -1.66 -3.69
N ILE A 87 -10.30 -0.36 -3.88
CA ILE A 87 -10.42 0.29 -5.18
C ILE A 87 -9.09 0.18 -5.93
N GLU A 88 -9.11 -0.03 -7.26
CA GLU A 88 -7.94 -0.14 -8.14
C GLU A 88 -6.87 0.95 -7.91
N THR A 89 -7.28 2.19 -7.64
CA THR A 89 -6.37 3.30 -7.37
C THR A 89 -5.57 3.09 -6.09
N TYR A 90 -6.20 2.52 -5.05
CA TYR A 90 -5.50 2.14 -3.81
C TYR A 90 -4.49 1.01 -4.03
N LYS A 91 -4.83 0.05 -4.90
CA LYS A 91 -3.91 -1.02 -5.28
C LYS A 91 -2.64 -0.47 -5.93
N ILE A 92 -2.78 0.47 -6.87
CA ILE A 92 -1.64 1.11 -7.54
C ILE A 92 -0.77 1.88 -6.53
N LEU A 93 -1.38 2.64 -5.62
CA LEU A 93 -0.65 3.40 -4.61
C LEU A 93 0.08 2.48 -3.62
N ARG A 94 -0.53 1.37 -3.21
CA ARG A 94 0.12 0.38 -2.36
C ARG A 94 1.28 -0.32 -3.06
N MET A 95 1.16 -0.62 -4.35
CA MET A 95 2.27 -1.16 -5.13
C MET A 95 3.45 -0.18 -5.22
N ARG A 96 3.19 1.12 -5.28
CA ARG A 96 4.23 2.17 -5.19
C ARG A 96 4.81 2.29 -3.78
N GLY A 97 4.01 2.02 -2.74
CA GLY A 97 4.41 1.98 -1.34
C GLY A 97 5.11 0.70 -0.90
N ARG A 98 5.55 -0.17 -1.84
CA ARG A 98 6.36 -1.35 -1.52
C ARG A 98 7.62 -0.96 -0.75
N PRO A 99 8.15 -1.81 0.13
CA PRO A 99 9.43 -1.57 0.76
C PRO A 99 10.54 -1.27 -0.26
N LYS A 100 11.34 -0.26 0.02
CA LYS A 100 12.51 0.11 -0.77
C LYS A 100 13.69 -0.74 -0.36
N VAL A 101 14.55 -1.10 -1.30
CA VAL A 101 15.77 -1.87 -1.01
C VAL A 101 16.97 -0.97 -1.22
N LEU A 102 17.75 -0.77 -0.15
CA LEU A 102 19.01 -0.06 -0.19
C LEU A 102 20.16 -1.05 0.01
N LEU A 103 21.19 -0.93 -0.80
CA LEU A 103 22.40 -1.74 -0.75
C LEU A 103 23.55 -0.95 -0.14
N ALA A 104 24.19 -1.51 0.87
CA ALA A 104 25.45 -1.07 1.41
C ALA A 104 26.56 -2.10 1.12
N THR A 105 27.73 -1.63 0.80
CA THR A 105 28.90 -2.49 0.47
C THR A 105 30.04 -2.35 1.49
N SER A 106 29.86 -1.51 2.51
CA SER A 106 30.78 -1.38 3.63
C SER A 106 30.03 -1.13 4.93
N TYR A 107 30.72 -1.24 6.06
CA TYR A 107 30.17 -0.95 7.38
C TYR A 107 29.75 0.53 7.49
N GLU A 108 30.57 1.43 6.98
CA GLU A 108 30.35 2.88 7.02
C GLU A 108 29.11 3.27 6.17
N GLU A 109 28.99 2.69 4.97
CA GLU A 109 27.82 2.89 4.11
C GLU A 109 26.54 2.35 4.79
N ALA A 110 26.63 1.16 5.40
CA ALA A 110 25.51 0.55 6.12
C ALA A 110 25.08 1.42 7.30
N MET A 111 26.03 1.93 8.09
CA MET A 111 25.74 2.83 9.21
C MET A 111 25.09 4.13 8.75
N ALA A 112 25.63 4.78 7.72
CA ALA A 112 25.09 6.01 7.18
C ALA A 112 23.64 5.85 6.69
N LEU A 113 23.36 4.75 5.97
CA LEU A 113 22.00 4.42 5.52
C LEU A 113 21.08 4.07 6.69
N TYR A 114 21.58 3.30 7.66
CA TYR A 114 20.80 2.95 8.84
C TYR A 114 20.40 4.19 9.64
N GLU A 115 21.32 5.09 9.96
CA GLU A 115 21.07 6.31 10.71
C GLU A 115 20.12 7.25 9.97
N ARG A 116 20.30 7.40 8.66
CA ARG A 116 19.46 8.24 7.82
C ARG A 116 18.01 7.77 7.77
N PHE A 117 17.78 6.46 7.74
CA PHE A 117 16.48 5.83 7.57
C PHE A 117 15.99 5.02 8.77
N GLU A 118 16.61 5.15 9.93
CA GLU A 118 16.31 4.36 11.14
C GLU A 118 14.81 4.22 11.45
N PRO A 119 13.98 5.28 11.43
CA PRO A 119 12.55 5.17 11.72
C PRO A 119 11.78 4.32 10.70
N TYR A 120 12.35 4.16 9.50
CA TYR A 120 11.72 3.49 8.36
C TYR A 120 12.29 2.08 8.11
N ILE A 121 13.40 1.70 8.76
CA ILE A 121 14.01 0.38 8.58
C ILE A 121 13.00 -0.70 9.00
N LEU A 122 12.69 -1.56 8.03
CA LEU A 122 11.83 -2.73 8.20
C LEU A 122 12.65 -3.94 8.65
N THR A 123 13.80 -4.13 8.03
CA THR A 123 14.70 -5.24 8.28
C THR A 123 16.11 -4.92 7.78
N VAL A 124 17.07 -5.63 8.33
CA VAL A 124 18.44 -5.69 7.82
C VAL A 124 18.72 -7.11 7.33
N ILE A 125 19.22 -7.23 6.12
CA ILE A 125 19.72 -8.48 5.54
C ILE A 125 21.23 -8.28 5.36
N SER A 126 22.06 -9.00 6.11
CA SER A 126 23.49 -8.74 6.15
C SER A 126 24.31 -9.97 5.86
N ASP A 127 25.38 -9.78 5.06
CA ASP A 127 26.50 -10.70 5.10
C ASP A 127 27.15 -10.67 6.48
N VAL A 128 27.95 -11.70 6.80
CA VAL A 128 28.78 -11.76 8.01
C VAL A 128 30.09 -11.00 7.80
N ARG A 129 30.71 -11.16 6.64
CA ARG A 129 32.04 -10.67 6.30
C ARG A 129 32.00 -9.60 5.22
N PHE A 130 32.40 -8.38 5.55
CA PHE A 130 32.49 -7.27 4.59
C PHE A 130 33.47 -6.19 5.12
N GLN A 131 33.73 -5.18 4.30
CA GLN A 131 34.72 -4.14 4.63
C GLN A 131 34.26 -3.24 5.78
N ASN A 132 35.21 -2.99 6.71
CA ASN A 132 35.06 -2.07 7.82
C ASN A 132 36.42 -1.32 8.01
N GLY A 133 36.42 0.01 7.91
CA GLY A 133 37.62 0.81 7.95
C GLY A 133 38.60 0.52 6.79
N GLY A 134 38.10 0.13 5.63
CA GLY A 134 38.87 -0.23 4.44
C GLY A 134 39.60 -1.58 4.54
N ARG A 135 39.24 -2.41 5.53
CA ARG A 135 39.74 -3.79 5.71
C ARG A 135 38.62 -4.76 5.81
N GLU A 136 38.83 -5.99 5.33
CA GLU A 136 37.87 -7.07 5.52
C GLU A 136 37.75 -7.42 7.00
N ASP A 137 36.49 -7.41 7.50
CA ASP A 137 36.16 -7.75 8.88
C ASP A 137 35.24 -8.98 8.89
N ALA A 138 35.76 -10.09 9.44
CA ALA A 138 35.05 -11.38 9.49
C ALA A 138 33.81 -11.37 10.39
N GLU A 139 33.62 -10.35 11.22
CA GLU A 139 32.53 -10.23 12.20
C GLU A 139 31.66 -8.97 11.98
N ALA A 140 31.87 -8.27 10.88
CA ALA A 140 31.20 -6.99 10.60
C ALA A 140 29.66 -7.09 10.70
N GLY A 141 29.09 -8.14 10.14
CA GLY A 141 27.65 -8.36 10.17
C GLY A 141 27.10 -8.60 11.58
N PHE A 142 27.81 -9.32 12.41
CA PHE A 142 27.40 -9.55 13.79
C PHE A 142 27.55 -8.28 14.65
N ARG A 143 28.58 -7.47 14.41
CA ARG A 143 28.73 -6.15 15.07
C ARG A 143 27.60 -5.22 14.67
N PHE A 144 27.26 -5.18 13.39
CA PHE A 144 26.16 -4.39 12.90
C PHE A 144 24.81 -4.85 13.51
N LEU A 145 24.59 -6.17 13.59
CA LEU A 145 23.41 -6.75 14.23
C LEU A 145 23.31 -6.33 15.69
N SER A 146 24.40 -6.43 16.46
CA SER A 146 24.41 -6.03 17.87
C SER A 146 24.05 -4.57 18.05
N MET A 147 24.70 -3.67 17.29
CA MET A 147 24.38 -2.24 17.28
C MET A 147 22.92 -1.96 16.91
N ALA A 148 22.40 -2.59 15.84
CA ALA A 148 21.03 -2.39 15.40
C ALA A 148 20.00 -2.86 16.45
N ARG A 149 20.32 -3.95 17.19
CA ARG A 149 19.49 -4.49 18.27
C ARG A 149 19.53 -3.66 19.54
N GLU A 150 20.64 -3.05 19.87
CA GLU A 150 20.71 -2.09 20.98
C GLU A 150 19.75 -0.90 20.75
N ARG A 151 19.65 -0.43 19.52
CA ARG A 151 18.75 0.68 19.16
C ARG A 151 17.31 0.23 18.94
N LYS A 152 17.10 -0.96 18.39
CA LYS A 152 15.80 -1.55 18.07
C LYS A 152 15.77 -3.05 18.41
N PRO A 153 15.45 -3.43 19.65
CA PRO A 153 15.48 -4.84 20.09
C PRO A 153 14.60 -5.79 19.26
N ASP A 154 13.48 -5.28 18.74
CA ASP A 154 12.52 -6.02 17.95
C ASP A 154 12.78 -5.98 16.43
N LEU A 155 13.89 -5.40 15.96
CA LEU A 155 14.21 -5.34 14.54
C LEU A 155 14.50 -6.74 13.98
N PRO A 156 13.71 -7.24 13.01
CA PRO A 156 14.02 -8.48 12.33
C PRO A 156 15.34 -8.35 11.55
N VAL A 157 16.24 -9.29 11.72
CA VAL A 157 17.50 -9.34 10.97
C VAL A 157 17.69 -10.73 10.39
N LEU A 158 18.12 -10.78 9.13
CA LEU A 158 18.53 -11.99 8.43
C LEU A 158 20.05 -11.92 8.18
N ILE A 159 20.77 -12.84 8.80
CA ILE A 159 22.20 -13.05 8.49
C ILE A 159 22.30 -14.04 7.35
N GLN A 160 23.13 -13.72 6.38
CA GLN A 160 23.43 -14.60 5.26
C GLN A 160 24.91 -14.91 5.22
N SER A 161 25.26 -16.19 5.06
CA SER A 161 26.64 -16.63 5.01
C SER A 161 26.79 -17.86 4.14
N SER A 162 27.97 -18.04 3.55
CA SER A 162 28.38 -19.30 2.92
C SER A 162 28.92 -20.33 3.92
N GLU A 163 29.15 -19.91 5.17
CA GLU A 163 29.68 -20.72 6.24
C GLU A 163 28.57 -21.13 7.20
N SER A 164 28.28 -22.44 7.26
CA SER A 164 27.18 -22.97 8.07
C SER A 164 27.36 -22.79 9.58
N GLU A 165 28.59 -22.62 10.03
CA GLU A 165 28.96 -22.37 11.43
C GLU A 165 28.39 -21.05 11.96
N ASN A 166 28.19 -20.07 11.10
CA ASN A 166 27.58 -18.78 11.43
C ASN A 166 26.10 -18.89 11.80
N ARG A 167 25.44 -20.02 11.50
CA ARG A 167 24.02 -20.24 11.78
C ARG A 167 23.71 -20.23 13.28
N GLU A 168 24.46 -20.97 14.07
CA GLU A 168 24.25 -21.05 15.51
C GLU A 168 24.47 -19.69 16.18
N LYS A 169 25.52 -18.96 15.74
CA LYS A 169 25.80 -17.61 16.21
C LYS A 169 24.70 -16.63 15.87
N ALA A 170 24.16 -16.69 14.63
CA ALA A 170 23.03 -15.87 14.23
C ALA A 170 21.81 -16.13 15.10
N TYR A 171 21.46 -17.39 15.34
CA TYR A 171 20.34 -17.77 16.20
C TYR A 171 20.53 -17.36 17.66
N ALA A 172 21.74 -17.50 18.20
CA ALA A 172 22.07 -17.06 19.56
C ALA A 172 21.87 -15.55 19.75
N LEU A 173 22.07 -14.77 18.69
CA LEU A 173 21.81 -13.33 18.64
C LEU A 173 20.37 -12.99 18.22
N GLY A 174 19.49 -13.98 18.09
CA GLY A 174 18.08 -13.80 17.73
C GLY A 174 17.84 -13.42 16.26
N ALA A 175 18.83 -13.56 15.38
CA ALA A 175 18.65 -13.34 13.94
C ALA A 175 18.17 -14.60 13.22
N SER A 176 17.51 -14.43 12.08
CA SER A 176 17.30 -15.51 11.12
C SER A 176 18.59 -15.76 10.32
N PHE A 177 18.71 -16.95 9.74
CA PHE A 177 19.89 -17.32 8.95
C PHE A 177 19.48 -17.84 7.57
N ALA A 178 20.23 -17.46 6.52
CA ALA A 178 20.10 -17.99 5.17
C ALA A 178 21.49 -18.39 4.62
N ASP A 179 21.55 -19.55 3.98
CA ASP A 179 22.78 -20.01 3.33
C ASP A 179 22.87 -19.43 1.91
N LYS A 180 23.96 -18.70 1.63
CA LYS A 180 24.22 -18.06 0.34
C LYS A 180 24.35 -19.05 -0.83
N ASN A 181 24.76 -20.27 -0.56
CA ASN A 181 25.03 -21.28 -1.59
C ASN A 181 23.81 -22.13 -1.97
N THR A 182 22.72 -22.00 -1.21
CA THR A 182 21.53 -22.81 -1.47
C THR A 182 20.76 -22.33 -2.70
N ASN A 183 20.13 -23.28 -3.38
CA ASN A 183 19.16 -22.99 -4.42
C ASN A 183 17.79 -22.57 -3.86
N THR A 184 17.57 -22.74 -2.54
CA THR A 184 16.33 -22.43 -1.83
C THR A 184 16.29 -20.99 -1.30
N LEU A 185 17.33 -20.18 -1.54
CA LEU A 185 17.45 -18.83 -1.03
C LEU A 185 16.19 -17.97 -1.25
N GLY A 186 15.59 -18.04 -2.44
CA GLY A 186 14.35 -17.31 -2.74
C GLY A 186 13.16 -17.77 -1.89
N TYR A 187 13.11 -19.05 -1.55
CA TYR A 187 12.13 -19.60 -0.62
C TYR A 187 12.41 -19.13 0.81
N GLU A 188 13.64 -19.20 1.27
CA GLU A 188 14.07 -18.75 2.61
C GLU A 188 13.76 -17.26 2.82
N LEU A 189 14.06 -16.42 1.84
CA LEU A 189 13.68 -15.00 1.84
C LEU A 189 12.16 -14.84 1.92
N THR A 190 11.39 -15.61 1.15
CA THR A 190 9.92 -15.57 1.18
C THR A 190 9.41 -15.94 2.57
N GLN A 191 9.92 -17.00 3.19
CA GLN A 191 9.55 -17.42 4.54
C GLN A 191 9.91 -16.34 5.57
N PHE A 192 11.09 -15.74 5.46
CA PHE A 192 11.50 -14.65 6.34
C PHE A 192 10.55 -13.44 6.24
N PHE A 193 10.19 -13.02 5.02
CA PHE A 193 9.24 -11.93 4.81
C PHE A 193 7.86 -12.25 5.38
N GLN A 194 7.37 -13.47 5.19
CA GLN A 194 6.06 -13.87 5.68
C GLN A 194 6.02 -14.03 7.20
N ALA A 195 7.01 -14.69 7.77
CA ALA A 195 7.02 -15.03 9.20
C ALA A 195 7.49 -13.87 10.10
N GLN A 196 8.53 -13.12 9.66
CA GLN A 196 9.18 -12.12 10.51
C GLN A 196 8.77 -10.68 10.18
N LEU A 197 8.42 -10.40 8.92
CA LEU A 197 8.11 -9.03 8.50
C LEU A 197 6.59 -8.78 8.37
N GLY A 198 5.76 -9.75 8.75
CA GLY A 198 4.31 -9.61 8.78
C GLY A 198 3.61 -9.66 7.41
N PHE A 199 4.28 -10.08 6.35
CA PHE A 199 3.65 -10.23 5.02
C PHE A 199 2.78 -11.47 4.90
N GLY A 200 2.97 -12.48 5.77
CA GLY A 200 2.12 -13.67 5.86
C GLY A 200 0.84 -13.44 6.68
N PRO A 201 0.01 -14.50 6.82
CA PRO A 201 -1.10 -14.49 7.76
C PRO A 201 -0.61 -14.17 9.19
N PHE A 202 -1.42 -13.44 9.95
CA PHE A 202 -1.17 -13.31 11.39
C PHE A 202 -1.57 -14.61 12.09
N VAL A 203 -0.63 -15.21 12.79
CA VAL A 203 -0.88 -16.44 13.55
C VAL A 203 -0.97 -16.09 15.02
N PHE A 204 -2.17 -16.22 15.59
CA PHE A 204 -2.39 -16.09 17.02
C PHE A 204 -1.86 -17.33 17.75
N ARG A 205 -0.91 -17.14 18.65
CA ARG A 205 -0.22 -18.20 19.40
C ARG A 205 -0.49 -18.04 20.89
N ASN A 206 -0.52 -19.18 21.57
CA ASN A 206 -0.48 -19.20 23.03
C ASN A 206 0.96 -18.96 23.53
N GLN A 207 1.15 -18.87 24.86
CA GLN A 207 2.48 -18.67 25.46
C GLN A 207 3.47 -19.80 25.14
N ASP A 208 2.98 -21.03 24.94
CA ASP A 208 3.80 -22.20 24.58
C ASP A 208 4.14 -22.25 23.08
N GLY A 209 3.71 -21.26 22.31
CA GLY A 209 3.95 -21.16 20.86
C GLY A 209 2.95 -21.93 19.99
N GLY A 210 1.98 -22.60 20.59
CA GLY A 210 0.91 -23.33 19.87
C GLY A 210 0.01 -22.38 19.09
N GLU A 211 -0.36 -22.76 17.87
CA GLU A 211 -1.23 -21.98 17.00
C GLU A 211 -2.70 -22.12 17.40
N LEU A 212 -3.39 -21.01 17.63
CA LEU A 212 -4.81 -20.97 17.99
C LEU A 212 -5.70 -20.56 16.82
N ALA A 213 -5.27 -19.57 16.04
CA ALA A 213 -6.03 -19.04 14.92
C ALA A 213 -5.10 -18.35 13.92
N GLY A 214 -5.55 -18.25 12.66
CA GLY A 214 -4.86 -17.52 11.61
C GLY A 214 -5.74 -16.42 11.02
N ALA A 215 -5.17 -15.25 10.75
CA ALA A 215 -5.84 -14.15 10.08
C ALA A 215 -5.09 -13.77 8.81
N ARG A 216 -5.73 -13.90 7.65
CA ARG A 216 -5.17 -13.55 6.34
C ARG A 216 -5.40 -12.08 5.99
N ASN A 217 -6.48 -11.51 6.50
CA ASN A 217 -6.92 -10.15 6.22
C ASN A 217 -7.35 -9.41 7.50
N MET A 218 -7.64 -8.12 7.37
CA MET A 218 -8.02 -7.26 8.50
C MET A 218 -9.32 -7.69 9.17
N ASP A 219 -10.29 -8.21 8.42
CA ASP A 219 -11.59 -8.64 8.98
C ASP A 219 -11.44 -9.89 9.87
N GLU A 220 -10.60 -10.84 9.42
CA GLU A 220 -10.25 -12.03 10.21
C GLU A 220 -9.43 -11.65 11.44
N PHE A 221 -8.46 -10.74 11.28
CA PHE A 221 -7.62 -10.24 12.37
C PHE A 221 -8.47 -9.57 13.45
N GLU A 222 -9.38 -8.68 13.08
CA GLU A 222 -10.29 -8.01 14.01
C GLU A 222 -11.20 -9.01 14.75
N ARG A 223 -11.75 -9.98 14.03
CA ARG A 223 -12.61 -11.01 14.61
C ARG A 223 -11.86 -11.83 15.66
N HIS A 224 -10.63 -12.25 15.35
CA HIS A 224 -9.82 -13.01 16.30
C HIS A 224 -9.34 -12.14 17.46
N MET A 225 -8.95 -10.89 17.24
CA MET A 225 -8.55 -9.95 18.29
C MET A 225 -9.61 -9.80 19.37
N ARG A 226 -10.89 -9.80 18.98
CA ARG A 226 -12.02 -9.70 19.92
C ARG A 226 -12.22 -10.96 20.77
N ASN A 227 -11.80 -12.14 20.27
CA ASN A 227 -12.20 -13.43 20.83
C ASN A 227 -11.04 -14.29 21.38
N VAL A 228 -9.77 -14.02 21.03
CA VAL A 228 -8.64 -14.80 21.53
C VAL A 228 -8.49 -14.70 23.04
N PRO A 229 -7.91 -15.72 23.72
CA PRO A 229 -7.61 -15.64 25.14
C PRO A 229 -6.74 -14.44 25.51
N ALA A 230 -6.87 -13.95 26.73
CA ALA A 230 -6.10 -12.81 27.24
C ALA A 230 -4.58 -13.07 27.18
N GLU A 231 -4.16 -14.27 27.48
CA GLU A 231 -2.77 -14.72 27.42
C GLU A 231 -2.16 -14.60 26.03
N THR A 232 -2.93 -14.97 24.99
CA THR A 232 -2.54 -14.82 23.59
C THR A 232 -2.39 -13.35 23.22
N LEU A 233 -3.33 -12.50 23.70
CA LEU A 233 -3.26 -11.07 23.45
C LEU A 233 -1.98 -10.46 24.03
N LEU A 234 -1.67 -10.78 25.29
CA LEU A 234 -0.47 -10.33 25.99
C LEU A 234 0.79 -10.82 25.29
N TYR A 235 0.86 -12.12 24.96
CA TYR A 235 1.99 -12.73 24.25
C TYR A 235 2.38 -11.94 22.98
N HIS A 236 1.39 -11.54 22.19
CA HIS A 236 1.64 -10.79 20.96
C HIS A 236 1.90 -9.30 21.19
N ALA A 237 1.27 -8.70 22.17
CA ALA A 237 1.46 -7.29 22.50
C ALA A 237 2.87 -7.01 23.04
N GLU A 238 3.36 -7.82 24.00
CA GLU A 238 4.73 -7.75 24.54
C GLU A 238 5.82 -7.81 23.46
N ARG A 239 5.55 -8.47 22.36
CA ARG A 239 6.50 -8.69 21.24
C ARG A 239 6.25 -7.79 20.03
N ASN A 240 5.35 -6.81 20.15
CA ASN A 240 4.98 -5.90 19.07
C ASN A 240 4.52 -6.59 17.77
N HIS A 241 4.04 -7.83 17.83
CA HIS A 241 3.64 -8.60 16.65
C HIS A 241 2.47 -7.93 15.92
N PHE A 242 1.52 -7.31 16.63
CA PHE A 242 0.38 -6.61 16.02
C PHE A 242 0.85 -5.42 15.18
N SER A 243 1.73 -4.59 15.74
CA SER A 243 2.25 -3.43 15.02
C SER A 243 3.08 -3.83 13.81
N ALA A 244 3.89 -4.89 13.91
CA ALA A 244 4.69 -5.40 12.80
C ALA A 244 3.80 -5.87 11.63
N TRP A 245 2.77 -6.66 11.93
CA TRP A 245 1.85 -7.16 10.92
C TRP A 245 1.03 -6.06 10.24
N LEU A 246 0.53 -5.11 11.01
CA LEU A 246 -0.18 -3.93 10.50
C LEU A 246 0.72 -3.03 9.66
N MET A 247 1.98 -2.89 10.08
CA MET A 247 2.98 -2.12 9.35
C MET A 247 3.24 -2.70 7.95
N ALA A 248 3.37 -4.02 7.83
CA ALA A 248 3.55 -4.70 6.54
C ALA A 248 2.36 -4.47 5.60
N ARG A 249 1.16 -4.34 6.15
CA ARG A 249 -0.08 -4.05 5.40
C ARG A 249 -0.30 -2.57 5.09
N GLY A 250 0.69 -1.72 5.37
CA GLY A 250 0.62 -0.28 5.10
C GLY A 250 -0.28 0.50 6.07
N GLU A 251 -0.71 -0.13 7.19
CA GLU A 251 -1.48 0.53 8.26
C GLU A 251 -0.56 1.29 9.21
N ILE A 252 0.34 2.10 8.66
CA ILE A 252 1.50 2.67 9.36
C ILE A 252 1.10 3.54 10.56
N ARG A 253 0.08 4.40 10.38
CA ARG A 253 -0.39 5.26 11.46
C ARG A 253 -0.89 4.46 12.65
N PHE A 254 -1.67 3.44 12.37
CA PHE A 254 -2.27 2.59 13.36
C PHE A 254 -1.21 1.71 14.05
N ALA A 255 -0.31 1.12 13.26
CA ALA A 255 0.81 0.35 13.77
C ALA A 255 1.70 1.18 14.73
N ARG A 256 1.95 2.46 14.41
CA ARG A 256 2.70 3.38 15.29
C ARG A 256 1.96 3.68 16.59
N ILE A 257 0.64 3.86 16.53
CA ILE A 257 -0.15 4.09 17.75
C ILE A 257 -0.03 2.86 18.65
N ILE A 258 -0.28 1.65 18.14
CA ILE A 258 -0.19 0.42 18.94
C ILE A 258 1.22 0.21 19.49
N ARG A 259 2.25 0.45 18.70
CA ARG A 259 3.64 0.21 19.09
C ARG A 259 4.08 1.04 20.32
N ASN A 260 3.46 2.18 20.52
CA ASN A 260 3.81 3.07 21.66
C ASN A 260 3.20 2.61 22.98
N TYR A 261 2.39 1.56 22.98
CA TYR A 261 1.73 1.04 24.17
C TYR A 261 2.17 -0.39 24.44
N MET A 262 2.59 -0.63 25.68
CA MET A 262 2.93 -1.95 26.18
C MET A 262 1.81 -2.48 27.09
N PRO A 263 1.71 -3.80 27.31
CA PRO A 263 0.69 -4.37 28.19
C PRO A 263 0.63 -3.73 29.59
N GLU A 264 1.78 -3.29 30.10
CA GLU A 264 1.93 -2.66 31.42
C GLU A 264 1.28 -1.28 31.51
N ASP A 265 0.99 -0.64 30.39
CA ASP A 265 0.30 0.65 30.33
C ASP A 265 -1.21 0.53 30.61
N PHE A 266 -1.73 -0.70 30.71
CA PHE A 266 -3.15 -1.00 30.91
C PHE A 266 -3.40 -1.69 32.25
N ALA A 267 -4.49 -1.33 32.91
CA ALA A 267 -4.84 -1.92 34.19
C ALA A 267 -5.26 -3.40 34.11
N SER A 268 -5.64 -3.86 32.90
CA SER A 268 -6.02 -5.26 32.67
C SER A 268 -5.91 -5.66 31.19
N PRO A 269 -5.79 -6.96 30.88
CA PRO A 269 -5.85 -7.45 29.51
C PRO A 269 -7.15 -7.11 28.77
N ALA A 270 -8.25 -6.91 29.50
CA ALA A 270 -9.52 -6.48 28.95
C ALA A 270 -9.43 -5.03 28.44
N GLU A 271 -8.81 -4.15 29.18
CA GLU A 271 -8.59 -2.75 28.79
C GLU A 271 -7.67 -2.65 27.57
N LEU A 272 -6.60 -3.44 27.52
CA LEU A 272 -5.74 -3.55 26.33
C LEU A 272 -6.57 -4.00 25.12
N ARG A 273 -7.42 -5.03 25.26
CA ARG A 273 -8.30 -5.50 24.20
C ARG A 273 -9.23 -4.41 23.70
N ASP A 274 -9.87 -3.70 24.62
CA ASP A 274 -10.78 -2.60 24.30
C ASP A 274 -10.08 -1.45 23.58
N PHE A 275 -8.85 -1.14 23.97
CA PHE A 275 -8.01 -0.18 23.29
C PHE A 275 -7.72 -0.62 21.85
N LEU A 276 -7.23 -1.84 21.65
CA LEU A 276 -6.90 -2.39 20.33
C LEU A 276 -8.14 -2.46 19.44
N CYS A 277 -9.28 -2.90 19.97
CA CYS A 277 -10.53 -2.97 19.21
C CYS A 277 -11.06 -1.59 18.83
N ARG A 278 -11.05 -0.61 19.74
CA ARG A 278 -11.43 0.78 19.41
C ARG A 278 -10.54 1.38 18.34
N ALA A 279 -9.24 1.14 18.43
CA ALA A 279 -8.29 1.63 17.45
C ALA A 279 -8.50 0.99 16.07
N LEU A 280 -8.85 -0.31 15.99
CA LEU A 280 -9.26 -0.98 14.75
C LEU A 280 -10.57 -0.41 14.18
N ASP A 281 -11.55 -0.14 15.04
CA ASP A 281 -12.81 0.49 14.64
C ASP A 281 -12.58 1.91 14.06
N ASP A 282 -11.64 2.67 14.65
CA ASP A 282 -11.28 4.00 14.16
C ASP A 282 -10.54 3.93 12.81
N LEU A 283 -9.66 2.94 12.64
CA LEU A 283 -9.01 2.66 11.36
C LEU A 283 -10.06 2.34 10.29
N ARG A 284 -11.01 1.47 10.61
CA ARG A 284 -12.09 1.09 9.70
C ARG A 284 -12.97 2.27 9.32
N ARG A 285 -13.35 3.09 10.31
CA ARG A 285 -14.08 4.35 10.08
C ARG A 285 -13.28 5.31 9.21
N GLY A 286 -11.97 5.44 9.45
CA GLY A 286 -11.08 6.22 8.62
C GLY A 286 -11.02 5.72 7.18
N LYS A 287 -10.90 4.42 6.98
CA LYS A 287 -10.90 3.78 5.63
C LYS A 287 -12.23 3.91 4.90
N SER A 288 -13.35 3.91 5.61
CA SER A 288 -14.67 4.08 5.00
C SER A 288 -14.94 5.51 4.53
N LYS A 289 -14.19 6.49 5.05
CA LYS A 289 -14.25 7.86 4.55
C LYS A 289 -13.62 7.92 3.16
N GLY A 290 -14.34 8.47 2.19
CA GLY A 290 -13.92 8.54 0.79
C GLY A 290 -14.15 7.27 -0.02
N LEU A 291 -14.69 6.20 0.55
CA LEU A 291 -15.26 5.11 -0.22
C LEU A 291 -16.59 5.56 -0.82
N ILE A 292 -16.81 5.18 -2.08
CA ILE A 292 -18.11 5.39 -2.70
C ILE A 292 -19.08 4.45 -2.00
N PRO A 293 -20.15 4.96 -1.37
CA PRO A 293 -21.08 4.12 -0.62
C PRO A 293 -21.76 3.08 -1.52
N ALA A 294 -22.32 2.03 -0.92
CA ALA A 294 -23.11 1.06 -1.65
C ALA A 294 -24.31 1.74 -2.32
N THR A 295 -24.78 1.16 -3.42
CA THR A 295 -25.92 1.67 -4.18
C THR A 295 -27.13 1.87 -3.27
N GLY A 296 -27.79 3.04 -3.40
CA GLY A 296 -28.96 3.39 -2.60
C GLY A 296 -28.67 4.08 -1.25
N SER A 297 -27.41 4.11 -0.80
CA SER A 297 -27.04 4.85 0.42
C SER A 297 -26.75 6.32 0.08
N ILE A 298 -27.76 7.18 0.23
CA ILE A 298 -27.65 8.63 0.02
C ILE A 298 -27.64 9.30 1.39
N SER A 299 -26.47 9.80 1.80
CA SER A 299 -26.31 10.56 3.05
C SER A 299 -25.53 11.83 2.77
N GLY A 300 -26.12 12.98 3.04
CA GLY A 300 -25.48 14.30 2.86
C GLY A 300 -24.16 14.45 3.63
N ASP A 301 -24.03 13.79 4.78
CA ASP A 301 -22.85 13.87 5.65
C ASP A 301 -21.61 13.20 5.06
N ARG A 302 -21.77 12.29 4.11
CA ARG A 302 -20.65 11.53 3.54
C ARG A 302 -19.98 12.22 2.34
N GLY A 303 -20.59 13.25 1.77
CA GLY A 303 -20.06 13.99 0.62
C GLY A 303 -20.05 13.23 -0.71
N LEU A 304 -20.26 11.93 -0.72
CA LEU A 304 -20.37 11.06 -1.91
C LEU A 304 -21.60 10.18 -1.81
N ALA A 305 -22.32 10.05 -2.92
CA ALA A 305 -23.47 9.16 -3.05
C ALA A 305 -23.33 8.27 -4.29
N ARG A 306 -23.87 7.06 -4.28
CA ARG A 306 -23.93 6.15 -5.41
C ARG A 306 -25.35 5.85 -5.79
N LEU A 307 -25.73 6.20 -7.01
CA LEU A 307 -27.07 6.07 -7.51
C LEU A 307 -27.29 4.82 -8.38
N GLY A 308 -26.21 4.15 -8.80
CA GLY A 308 -26.28 2.94 -9.61
C GLY A 308 -25.11 2.00 -9.37
N GLY A 309 -25.24 0.74 -9.81
CA GLY A 309 -24.22 -0.30 -9.73
C GLY A 309 -23.12 -0.15 -10.76
N GLY A 310 -22.12 -1.07 -10.71
CA GLY A 310 -21.04 -1.14 -11.68
C GLY A 310 -19.92 -0.11 -11.47
N SER A 311 -19.05 0.07 -12.47
CA SER A 311 -17.93 1.01 -12.43
C SER A 311 -18.40 2.46 -12.45
N VAL A 312 -17.69 3.33 -11.71
CA VAL A 312 -17.94 4.79 -11.70
C VAL A 312 -16.94 5.58 -12.56
N GLY A 313 -16.10 4.87 -13.32
CA GLY A 313 -15.12 5.46 -14.23
C GLY A 313 -13.93 6.16 -13.55
N GLY A 314 -13.07 6.82 -14.35
CA GLY A 314 -11.84 7.45 -13.91
C GLY A 314 -12.07 8.64 -12.98
N LYS A 315 -12.90 9.59 -13.37
CA LYS A 315 -13.22 10.78 -12.55
C LYS A 315 -13.89 10.43 -11.23
N GLY A 316 -14.82 9.45 -11.24
CA GLY A 316 -15.47 9.00 -10.03
C GLY A 316 -14.49 8.39 -9.02
N ARG A 317 -13.56 7.56 -9.50
CA ARG A 317 -12.49 6.98 -8.66
C ARG A 317 -11.52 8.06 -8.15
N GLY A 318 -11.14 9.01 -9.00
CA GLY A 318 -10.28 10.14 -8.63
C GLY A 318 -10.90 10.98 -7.53
N LEU A 319 -12.18 11.33 -7.62
CA LEU A 319 -12.89 12.07 -6.58
C LEU A 319 -12.99 11.29 -5.26
N ALA A 320 -13.29 9.99 -5.32
CA ALA A 320 -13.29 9.15 -4.12
C ALA A 320 -11.90 9.10 -3.45
N PHE A 321 -10.85 9.03 -4.25
CA PHE A 321 -9.47 9.08 -3.77
C PHE A 321 -9.13 10.43 -3.10
N ILE A 322 -9.45 11.56 -3.77
CA ILE A 322 -9.25 12.91 -3.19
C ILE A 322 -10.04 13.05 -1.88
N LYS A 323 -11.28 12.57 -1.83
CA LYS A 323 -12.08 12.56 -0.60
C LYS A 323 -11.39 11.78 0.52
N SER A 324 -10.86 10.60 0.20
CA SER A 324 -10.09 9.81 1.16
C SER A 324 -8.85 10.53 1.65
N LEU A 325 -8.13 11.23 0.76
CA LEU A 325 -6.98 12.05 1.16
C LEU A 325 -7.39 13.18 2.11
N ILE A 326 -8.43 13.95 1.76
CA ILE A 326 -8.92 15.05 2.59
C ILE A 326 -9.37 14.57 3.97
N ASP A 327 -10.08 13.43 4.03
CA ASP A 327 -10.61 12.88 5.28
C ASP A 327 -9.52 12.25 6.17
N ASN A 328 -8.47 11.70 5.57
CA ASN A 328 -7.39 10.97 6.27
C ASN A 328 -6.15 11.84 6.56
N LEU A 329 -5.87 12.81 5.71
CA LEU A 329 -4.88 13.82 6.00
C LEU A 329 -5.58 14.83 6.92
N ALA A 330 -5.19 14.87 8.21
CA ALA A 330 -5.43 16.07 9.02
C ALA A 330 -4.61 17.18 8.35
N PHE A 331 -5.15 17.79 7.28
CA PHE A 331 -4.60 19.04 6.80
C PHE A 331 -4.58 19.95 8.02
N PRO A 332 -3.40 20.45 8.48
CA PRO A 332 -3.38 21.48 9.48
C PRO A 332 -4.34 22.53 8.94
N LYS A 333 -5.29 22.98 9.79
CA LYS A 333 -6.15 24.12 9.45
C LYS A 333 -5.21 25.15 8.85
N ILE A 334 -5.30 25.32 7.53
CA ILE A 334 -4.37 26.19 6.79
C ILE A 334 -4.43 27.51 7.52
N GLN A 335 -3.27 28.12 7.78
CA GLN A 335 -3.06 29.26 8.68
C GLN A 335 -4.05 30.44 8.52
N ASN A 336 -4.98 30.39 7.58
CA ASN A 336 -5.97 31.43 7.28
C ASN A 336 -7.44 30.97 7.38
N GLY A 337 -7.75 29.90 8.09
CA GLY A 337 -9.14 29.46 8.29
C GLY A 337 -9.81 28.84 7.05
N MET A 338 -9.05 28.51 6.00
CA MET A 338 -9.58 27.82 4.82
C MET A 338 -9.95 26.39 5.16
N ASP A 339 -11.16 25.98 4.77
CA ASP A 339 -11.66 24.61 4.89
C ASP A 339 -11.71 23.96 3.50
N ILE A 340 -10.99 22.86 3.31
CA ILE A 340 -10.95 22.12 2.05
C ILE A 340 -12.05 21.06 2.07
N ARG A 341 -13.06 21.24 1.25
CA ARG A 341 -14.19 20.31 1.11
C ARG A 341 -14.40 19.89 -0.33
N LEU A 342 -14.80 18.65 -0.53
CA LEU A 342 -15.37 18.23 -1.80
C LEU A 342 -16.84 18.60 -1.86
N PRO A 343 -17.35 19.06 -3.04
CA PRO A 343 -18.78 19.23 -3.23
C PRO A 343 -19.50 17.89 -3.08
N PHE A 344 -20.73 17.91 -2.59
CA PHE A 344 -21.58 16.74 -2.54
C PHE A 344 -21.79 16.19 -3.95
N THR A 345 -21.35 14.97 -4.19
CA THR A 345 -21.28 14.37 -5.54
C THR A 345 -21.99 13.04 -5.59
N ALA A 346 -22.78 12.83 -6.62
CA ALA A 346 -23.42 11.54 -6.90
C ALA A 346 -22.77 10.88 -8.12
N PHE A 347 -22.61 9.55 -8.04
CA PHE A 347 -22.13 8.71 -9.14
C PHE A 347 -23.23 7.82 -9.65
N ILE A 348 -23.43 7.82 -10.96
CA ILE A 348 -24.26 6.86 -11.68
C ILE A 348 -23.27 5.84 -12.27
N GLY A 349 -23.36 4.58 -11.84
CA GLY A 349 -22.45 3.53 -12.31
C GLY A 349 -22.84 3.00 -13.67
N ILE A 350 -21.92 2.24 -14.27
CA ILE A 350 -22.07 1.73 -15.65
C ILE A 350 -23.28 0.81 -15.83
N ASP A 351 -23.69 0.08 -14.80
CA ASP A 351 -24.83 -0.84 -14.86
C ASP A 351 -26.14 -0.11 -15.23
N GLU A 352 -26.29 1.15 -14.84
CA GLU A 352 -27.46 1.95 -15.22
C GLU A 352 -27.44 2.32 -16.71
N PHE A 353 -26.26 2.57 -17.26
CA PHE A 353 -26.09 2.79 -18.69
C PHE A 353 -26.38 1.51 -19.49
N GLU A 354 -25.79 0.39 -19.08
CA GLU A 354 -26.01 -0.91 -19.72
C GLU A 354 -27.49 -1.30 -19.68
N ARG A 355 -28.14 -1.15 -18.53
CA ARG A 355 -29.56 -1.39 -18.38
C ARG A 355 -30.41 -0.52 -19.33
N PHE A 356 -30.10 0.77 -19.45
CA PHE A 356 -30.74 1.68 -20.39
C PHE A 356 -30.56 1.23 -21.84
N MET A 357 -29.36 0.84 -22.23
CA MET A 357 -29.05 0.34 -23.56
C MET A 357 -29.81 -0.95 -23.88
N ASP A 358 -29.89 -1.88 -22.93
CA ASP A 358 -30.60 -3.16 -23.09
C ASP A 358 -32.11 -2.97 -23.16
N GLN A 359 -32.69 -2.23 -22.21
CA GLN A 359 -34.13 -1.96 -22.15
C GLN A 359 -34.66 -1.31 -23.42
N HIS A 360 -33.86 -0.44 -24.01
CA HIS A 360 -34.28 0.31 -25.21
C HIS A 360 -33.66 -0.23 -26.51
N GLN A 361 -32.92 -1.37 -26.45
CA GLN A 361 -32.30 -2.03 -27.60
C GLN A 361 -31.42 -1.10 -28.43
N LEU A 362 -30.64 -0.24 -27.75
CA LEU A 362 -29.85 0.81 -28.37
C LEU A 362 -28.43 0.37 -28.81
N TRP A 363 -27.97 -0.82 -28.44
CA TRP A 363 -26.63 -1.29 -28.79
C TRP A 363 -26.38 -1.35 -30.30
N GLY A 364 -27.31 -1.95 -31.05
CA GLY A 364 -27.20 -2.01 -32.50
C GLY A 364 -27.18 -0.63 -33.15
N PHE A 365 -28.00 0.29 -32.62
CA PHE A 365 -28.10 1.65 -33.13
C PHE A 365 -26.83 2.47 -32.84
N ALA A 366 -26.21 2.26 -31.69
CA ALA A 366 -24.96 2.94 -31.29
C ALA A 366 -23.74 2.43 -32.06
N TRP A 367 -23.70 1.15 -32.46
CA TRP A 367 -22.59 0.55 -33.21
C TRP A 367 -22.61 0.82 -34.72
N TYR A 368 -23.80 0.97 -35.32
CA TYR A 368 -23.94 1.14 -36.76
C TYR A 368 -24.16 2.62 -37.15
N ALA A 369 -23.12 3.44 -36.98
CA ALA A 369 -22.88 4.74 -37.63
C ALA A 369 -24.10 5.58 -38.05
N ALA A 370 -25.10 5.69 -37.14
CA ALA A 370 -26.15 6.68 -37.33
C ALA A 370 -25.58 8.09 -37.11
N PRO A 371 -26.08 9.11 -37.82
CA PRO A 371 -25.66 10.49 -37.57
C PRO A 371 -25.82 10.87 -36.10
N ALA A 372 -24.89 11.62 -35.54
CA ALA A 372 -24.84 11.97 -34.12
C ALA A 372 -26.17 12.57 -33.58
N ASP A 373 -26.85 13.37 -34.43
CA ASP A 373 -28.15 13.96 -34.08
C ASP A 373 -29.27 12.94 -33.98
N GLU A 374 -29.24 11.89 -34.76
CA GLU A 374 -30.23 10.81 -34.69
C GLU A 374 -30.01 9.96 -33.44
N VAL A 375 -28.73 9.63 -33.14
CA VAL A 375 -28.36 8.95 -31.90
C VAL A 375 -28.84 9.76 -30.68
N ARG A 376 -28.56 11.05 -30.67
CA ARG A 376 -29.00 11.95 -29.59
C ARG A 376 -30.50 11.98 -29.43
N LYS A 377 -31.25 12.10 -30.53
CA LYS A 377 -32.75 12.09 -30.51
C LYS A 377 -33.26 10.77 -29.97
N ALA A 378 -32.66 9.64 -30.38
CA ALA A 378 -33.08 8.33 -29.93
C ALA A 378 -32.86 8.16 -28.42
N PHE A 379 -31.75 8.60 -27.88
CA PHE A 379 -31.50 8.56 -26.45
C PHE A 379 -32.44 9.48 -25.65
N LEU A 380 -32.60 10.71 -26.09
CA LEU A 380 -33.47 11.69 -25.39
C LEU A 380 -34.96 11.36 -25.43
N ALA A 381 -35.40 10.57 -26.39
CA ALA A 381 -36.77 10.12 -26.50
C ALA A 381 -37.13 8.96 -25.54
N ARG A 382 -36.16 8.36 -24.89
CA ARG A 382 -36.36 7.20 -24.00
C ARG A 382 -36.42 7.64 -22.54
N PRO A 383 -37.34 7.09 -21.74
CA PRO A 383 -37.38 7.38 -20.30
C PRO A 383 -36.24 6.68 -19.57
N LEU A 384 -35.76 7.29 -18.49
CA LEU A 384 -34.86 6.66 -17.54
C LEU A 384 -35.63 5.66 -16.67
N ASP A 385 -34.90 4.69 -16.13
CA ASP A 385 -35.43 3.74 -15.15
C ASP A 385 -36.09 4.47 -13.97
N PRO A 386 -37.33 4.10 -13.56
CA PRO A 386 -38.03 4.77 -12.46
C PRO A 386 -37.31 4.74 -11.13
N GLU A 387 -36.54 3.67 -10.83
CA GLU A 387 -35.77 3.58 -9.60
C GLU A 387 -34.58 4.56 -9.62
N LEU A 388 -33.90 4.69 -10.75
CA LEU A 388 -32.83 5.67 -10.92
C LEU A 388 -33.43 7.10 -10.78
N VAL A 389 -34.56 7.38 -11.36
CA VAL A 389 -35.27 8.67 -11.21
C VAL A 389 -35.59 8.94 -9.74
N GLY A 390 -36.08 7.94 -8.99
CA GLY A 390 -36.34 8.05 -7.56
C GLY A 390 -35.09 8.42 -6.77
N ARG A 391 -33.97 7.72 -7.04
CA ARG A 391 -32.65 8.00 -6.39
C ARG A 391 -32.13 9.39 -6.76
N LEU A 392 -32.27 9.82 -8.01
CA LEU A 392 -31.89 11.17 -8.45
C LEU A 392 -32.72 12.24 -7.73
N ARG A 393 -34.05 12.05 -7.59
CA ARG A 393 -34.91 12.98 -6.83
C ARG A 393 -34.44 13.10 -5.37
N THR A 394 -34.13 11.97 -4.73
CA THR A 394 -33.64 11.97 -3.36
C THR A 394 -32.32 12.74 -3.25
N PHE A 395 -31.37 12.51 -4.17
CA PHE A 395 -30.12 13.26 -4.21
C PHE A 395 -30.36 14.77 -4.42
N LEU A 396 -31.25 15.14 -5.35
CA LEU A 396 -31.57 16.53 -5.65
C LEU A 396 -32.27 17.25 -4.46
N ALA A 397 -32.99 16.51 -3.64
CA ALA A 397 -33.61 17.06 -2.43
C ALA A 397 -32.61 17.39 -1.31
N LEU A 398 -31.42 16.76 -1.34
CA LEU A 398 -30.35 16.96 -0.36
C LEU A 398 -29.39 18.09 -0.72
N THR A 399 -29.52 18.72 -1.89
CA THR A 399 -28.65 19.82 -2.31
C THR A 399 -29.43 20.97 -2.92
N ASP A 400 -29.11 22.18 -2.51
CA ASP A 400 -29.65 23.45 -3.02
C ASP A 400 -28.66 24.17 -3.96
N LYS A 401 -27.47 23.58 -4.15
CA LYS A 401 -26.36 24.18 -4.91
C LYS A 401 -26.47 23.88 -6.40
N PRO A 402 -25.88 24.72 -7.27
CA PRO A 402 -25.72 24.41 -8.69
C PRO A 402 -25.05 23.06 -8.91
N LEU A 403 -25.48 22.34 -9.95
CA LEU A 403 -25.00 21.02 -10.28
C LEU A 403 -24.19 21.06 -11.58
N ALA A 404 -23.07 20.32 -11.59
CA ALA A 404 -22.34 20.00 -12.80
C ALA A 404 -22.47 18.50 -13.09
N VAL A 405 -23.01 18.17 -14.27
CA VAL A 405 -23.09 16.78 -14.75
C VAL A 405 -21.90 16.53 -15.67
N ARG A 406 -21.12 15.52 -15.35
CA ARG A 406 -19.88 15.20 -16.07
C ARG A 406 -19.82 13.71 -16.37
N SER A 407 -19.33 13.36 -17.57
CA SER A 407 -18.97 12.00 -17.92
C SER A 407 -17.78 11.51 -17.06
N SER A 408 -17.70 10.21 -16.86
CA SER A 408 -16.63 9.56 -16.10
C SER A 408 -16.24 8.24 -16.79
N GLY A 409 -15.88 8.31 -18.07
CA GLY A 409 -15.40 7.16 -18.82
C GLY A 409 -14.07 6.62 -18.31
N LEU A 410 -13.82 5.32 -18.48
CA LEU A 410 -12.53 4.71 -18.09
C LEU A 410 -11.37 5.28 -18.88
N PHE A 411 -11.60 5.61 -20.14
CA PHE A 411 -10.56 6.09 -21.06
C PHE A 411 -10.38 7.62 -21.05
N GLU A 412 -11.29 8.35 -20.42
CA GLU A 412 -11.32 9.82 -20.47
C GLU A 412 -10.06 10.46 -19.85
N ASP A 413 -9.54 9.85 -18.77
CA ASP A 413 -8.38 10.33 -18.00
C ASP A 413 -7.17 9.39 -18.09
N MET A 414 -7.06 8.58 -19.15
CA MET A 414 -5.90 7.69 -19.33
C MET A 414 -4.65 8.48 -19.70
N LEU A 415 -3.55 8.21 -18.99
CA LEU A 415 -2.25 8.86 -19.22
C LEU A 415 -1.65 8.57 -20.60
N MET A 416 -1.98 7.41 -21.19
CA MET A 416 -1.39 6.94 -22.45
C MET A 416 -2.13 7.44 -23.69
N VAL A 417 -3.44 7.61 -23.62
CA VAL A 417 -4.28 8.11 -24.72
C VAL A 417 -5.37 9.01 -24.12
N PRO A 418 -5.12 10.31 -23.95
CA PRO A 418 -6.11 11.20 -23.37
C PRO A 418 -7.23 11.50 -24.38
N PHE A 419 -8.47 11.19 -24.01
CA PHE A 419 -9.69 11.59 -24.73
C PHE A 419 -10.24 12.93 -24.22
N SER A 420 -9.37 13.86 -23.86
CA SER A 420 -9.75 15.16 -23.36
C SER A 420 -10.52 15.95 -24.42
N GLY A 421 -11.68 16.50 -24.07
CA GLY A 421 -12.52 17.29 -24.95
C GLY A 421 -13.51 16.51 -25.84
N VAL A 422 -13.49 15.16 -25.78
CA VAL A 422 -14.44 14.33 -26.53
C VAL A 422 -15.82 14.29 -25.85
N TYR A 423 -15.89 14.49 -24.54
CA TYR A 423 -17.10 14.39 -23.74
C TYR A 423 -17.63 15.77 -23.35
N ASP A 424 -18.95 15.98 -23.51
CA ASP A 424 -19.62 17.19 -23.09
C ASP A 424 -19.74 17.29 -21.56
N ASN A 425 -19.45 18.48 -21.03
CA ASN A 425 -19.76 18.82 -19.65
C ASN A 425 -20.95 19.79 -19.63
N ARG A 426 -21.94 19.51 -18.77
CA ARG A 426 -23.09 20.39 -18.58
C ARG A 426 -23.16 20.91 -17.17
N SER A 427 -23.32 22.22 -17.01
CA SER A 427 -23.57 22.86 -15.73
C SER A 427 -24.91 23.57 -15.78
N GLU A 428 -25.71 23.41 -14.74
CA GLU A 428 -26.94 24.19 -14.53
C GLU A 428 -26.83 24.97 -13.22
N GLU A 429 -27.12 26.26 -13.29
CA GLU A 429 -27.37 27.09 -12.11
C GLU A 429 -28.79 26.85 -11.61
N ARG A 430 -28.92 26.31 -10.41
CA ARG A 430 -30.21 26.21 -9.73
C ARG A 430 -30.57 27.60 -9.20
N ARG A 431 -31.49 28.27 -9.88
CA ARG A 431 -32.06 29.53 -9.37
C ARG A 431 -33.06 29.19 -8.26
N VAL A 432 -32.78 29.64 -7.04
CA VAL A 432 -33.65 29.52 -5.89
C VAL A 432 -35.01 30.19 -6.24
N GLY A 433 -36.10 29.41 -6.26
CA GLY A 433 -37.45 29.94 -6.35
C GLY A 433 -38.14 29.88 -7.72
N LYS A 434 -37.60 29.22 -8.74
CA LYS A 434 -38.32 28.92 -9.99
C LYS A 434 -38.35 27.44 -10.27
N GLU A 435 -39.53 26.93 -10.57
CA GLU A 435 -39.79 25.55 -10.93
C GLU A 435 -38.78 25.06 -11.98
N CYS A 436 -38.15 23.92 -11.70
CA CYS A 436 -37.31 23.20 -12.63
C CYS A 436 -38.16 22.76 -13.83
N ARG A 437 -38.26 23.58 -14.86
CA ARG A 437 -38.75 23.11 -16.17
C ARG A 437 -37.64 22.24 -16.76
N SER A 438 -37.88 20.96 -16.74
CA SER A 438 -37.07 19.92 -17.38
C SER A 438 -36.76 20.26 -18.84
N ARG A 439 -35.50 20.58 -19.09
CA ARG A 439 -34.84 20.35 -20.38
C ARG A 439 -33.65 19.46 -20.14
N TRP A 440 -33.92 18.20 -20.07
CA TRP A 440 -32.91 17.12 -20.23
C TRP A 440 -33.03 16.57 -21.62
#